data_bb22f1e60ca90ec30e00bb21319602ee
#
_entry.id   bb22f1e60ca90ec30e00bb21319602ee
#
_cell.length_a   1.000
_cell.length_b   1.000
_cell.length_c   1.000
_cell.angle_alpha   90.00
_cell.angle_beta   90.00
_cell.angle_gamma   90.00
#
_symmetry.space_group_name_H-M   'P 1'
#
loop_
_entity.id
_entity.type
_entity.pdbx_description
1 polymer ?
#
loop_
_entity_poly.entity_id
_entity_poly.type
_entity_poly.pdbx_seq_one_letter_code
_entity_poly.pdbx_strand_id
1 'polypeptide(L)'
;GRFGSAIQFKPGSTINAGTAGDFARGQAFTHAEWIRTSKLDQYSSPVARLDETNKHRGWDLFFANGQLAVHIIQSWPDNAIKVTTKAAVITKDTWHHVAVTWDGSGKPEGIAIYVDGKKQPTVTNTNNLKPDADIRTETPLRIGQRSSAAVFDGSMQDFHLFTLLLTKDDIDALGQMELLARTLETPADQRTDAQEAELFDYYLTQHDAEFSKLSAAVEVLQSERAAIEARSPVTHVQVERNDKPAMANILMRGHYDKVGEEVVAAPPAALHPLSAGAPKNRLGLARWVVDPANPLTARVTVNRFWQEVFGQGIVATPEDFGIMGAPPSNPELLDWLATDFVQSGWDV
;
A
#
# COMPACT_ATOMS: atom_id res chain seq x y z
N GLY A 1 -9.56 30.09 -6.21
CA GLY A 1 -8.82 28.95 -6.77
C GLY A 1 -7.63 28.59 -5.89
N ARG A 2 -6.90 27.57 -6.30
CA ARG A 2 -5.58 27.27 -5.72
C ARG A 2 -4.59 28.40 -6.06
N PHE A 3 -4.68 28.87 -7.31
CA PHE A 3 -3.91 30.02 -7.81
C PHE A 3 -4.89 31.06 -8.38
N GLY A 4 -5.10 32.15 -7.72
CA GLY A 4 -6.03 33.18 -8.19
C GLY A 4 -7.48 32.69 -8.29
N SER A 5 -8.14 32.85 -9.46
CA SER A 5 -9.55 32.51 -9.65
C SER A 5 -9.76 31.06 -10.05
N ALA A 6 -10.89 30.48 -9.68
CA ALA A 6 -11.37 29.20 -10.14
C ALA A 6 -12.84 29.30 -10.49
N ILE A 7 -13.32 28.41 -11.34
CA ILE A 7 -14.73 28.32 -11.70
C ILE A 7 -15.39 27.33 -10.75
N GLN A 8 -16.46 27.75 -10.09
CA GLN A 8 -17.29 26.88 -9.28
C GLN A 8 -18.47 26.37 -10.10
N PHE A 9 -18.56 25.06 -10.20
CA PHE A 9 -19.66 24.35 -10.83
C PHE A 9 -20.70 23.95 -9.77
N LYS A 10 -21.96 24.11 -10.14
CA LYS A 10 -23.14 23.69 -9.38
C LYS A 10 -24.17 23.13 -10.37
N PRO A 11 -25.24 22.48 -9.92
CA PRO A 11 -26.32 22.08 -10.80
C PRO A 11 -26.78 23.24 -11.70
N GLY A 12 -26.75 23.02 -13.02
CA GLY A 12 -27.04 24.02 -14.04
C GLY A 12 -25.84 24.83 -14.54
N SER A 13 -24.65 24.66 -13.98
CA SER A 13 -23.42 25.31 -14.45
C SER A 13 -22.62 24.37 -15.37
N THR A 14 -22.30 24.81 -16.57
CA THR A 14 -21.41 24.12 -17.50
C THR A 14 -20.71 25.10 -18.42
N ILE A 15 -19.50 24.73 -18.85
CA ILE A 15 -18.81 25.44 -19.92
C ILE A 15 -18.94 24.59 -21.19
N ASN A 16 -19.33 25.21 -22.27
CA ASN A 16 -19.34 24.60 -23.60
C ASN A 16 -18.07 25.03 -24.34
N ALA A 17 -17.16 24.10 -24.57
CA ALA A 17 -15.89 24.33 -25.29
C ALA A 17 -15.97 23.95 -26.78
N GLY A 18 -17.17 23.87 -27.34
CA GLY A 18 -17.39 23.66 -28.76
C GLY A 18 -16.87 22.33 -29.28
N THR A 19 -16.19 22.36 -30.42
CA THR A 19 -15.71 21.16 -31.11
C THR A 19 -14.39 20.61 -30.61
N ALA A 20 -13.79 21.19 -29.58
CA ALA A 20 -12.55 20.67 -28.97
C ALA A 20 -12.73 19.21 -28.52
N GLY A 21 -11.65 18.42 -28.59
CA GLY A 21 -11.66 17.06 -28.10
C GLY A 21 -12.43 16.03 -28.94
N ASP A 22 -12.70 16.31 -30.21
CA ASP A 22 -13.32 15.35 -31.14
C ASP A 22 -12.30 14.34 -31.67
N PHE A 23 -11.85 13.48 -30.77
CA PHE A 23 -10.81 12.52 -31.06
C PHE A 23 -11.35 11.26 -31.73
N ALA A 24 -10.61 10.77 -32.74
CA ALA A 24 -10.82 9.42 -33.25
C ALA A 24 -10.27 8.40 -32.22
N ARG A 25 -10.78 7.17 -32.27
CA ARG A 25 -10.35 6.09 -31.36
C ARG A 25 -8.83 5.90 -31.28
N GLY A 26 -8.15 5.97 -32.44
CA GLY A 26 -6.70 5.78 -32.52
C GLY A 26 -5.88 7.05 -32.30
N GLN A 27 -6.49 8.15 -31.97
CA GLN A 27 -5.81 9.41 -31.72
C GLN A 27 -5.46 9.54 -30.23
N ALA A 28 -4.18 9.74 -29.95
CA ALA A 28 -3.72 10.01 -28.59
C ALA A 28 -4.17 11.41 -28.16
N PHE A 29 -4.48 11.54 -26.86
CA PHE A 29 -4.76 12.83 -26.24
C PHE A 29 -4.40 12.83 -24.75
N THR A 30 -4.27 14.02 -24.21
CA THR A 30 -4.12 14.25 -22.76
C THR A 30 -5.01 15.42 -22.37
N HIS A 31 -5.68 15.32 -21.22
CA HIS A 31 -6.23 16.50 -20.56
C HIS A 31 -5.75 16.57 -19.12
N ALA A 32 -5.67 17.79 -18.59
CA ALA A 32 -5.26 18.04 -17.22
C ALA A 32 -6.00 19.23 -16.65
N GLU A 33 -6.34 19.17 -15.36
CA GLU A 33 -7.06 20.22 -14.66
C GLU A 33 -6.83 20.12 -13.15
N TRP A 34 -7.04 21.24 -12.46
CA TRP A 34 -7.18 21.24 -11.01
C TRP A 34 -8.65 21.11 -10.63
N ILE A 35 -8.95 20.17 -9.74
CA ILE A 35 -10.31 19.98 -9.19
C ILE A 35 -10.31 20.05 -7.68
N ARG A 36 -11.42 20.53 -7.11
CA ARG A 36 -11.71 20.53 -5.68
C ARG A 36 -13.21 20.33 -5.48
N THR A 37 -13.60 19.43 -4.59
CA THR A 37 -15.00 19.23 -4.23
C THR A 37 -15.18 18.94 -2.74
N SER A 38 -16.29 19.40 -2.18
CA SER A 38 -16.76 19.02 -0.84
C SER A 38 -17.67 17.79 -0.86
N LYS A 39 -18.08 17.31 -2.05
CA LYS A 39 -19.03 16.22 -2.25
C LYS A 39 -18.34 15.01 -2.88
N LEU A 40 -17.87 14.09 -2.04
CA LEU A 40 -17.23 12.87 -2.52
C LEU A 40 -18.23 11.80 -2.99
N ASP A 41 -19.45 11.82 -2.51
CA ASP A 41 -20.54 10.89 -2.82
C ASP A 41 -21.30 11.18 -4.13
N GLN A 42 -20.85 12.18 -4.90
CA GLN A 42 -21.47 12.51 -6.18
C GLN A 42 -21.08 11.51 -7.29
N TYR A 43 -21.97 11.39 -8.29
CA TYR A 43 -21.73 10.69 -9.55
C TYR A 43 -21.75 11.73 -10.67
N SER A 44 -20.58 12.16 -11.11
CA SER A 44 -20.45 13.35 -11.93
C SER A 44 -19.34 13.21 -12.98
N SER A 45 -19.32 14.11 -13.94
CA SER A 45 -18.27 14.16 -14.96
C SER A 45 -17.68 15.57 -15.00
N PRO A 46 -16.49 15.77 -14.42
CA PRO A 46 -15.80 17.05 -14.52
C PRO A 46 -15.52 17.49 -15.95
N VAL A 47 -15.17 16.54 -16.84
CA VAL A 47 -14.88 16.82 -18.25
C VAL A 47 -15.50 15.73 -19.10
N ALA A 48 -16.24 16.11 -20.14
CA ALA A 48 -16.87 15.16 -21.07
C ALA A 48 -17.03 15.71 -22.47
N ARG A 49 -16.70 14.93 -23.47
CA ARG A 49 -17.24 14.99 -24.80
C ARG A 49 -17.99 13.68 -25.06
N LEU A 50 -19.24 13.63 -24.62
CA LEU A 50 -20.02 12.39 -24.55
C LEU A 50 -21.48 12.67 -24.78
N ASP A 51 -22.09 11.90 -25.71
CA ASP A 51 -23.50 11.97 -26.07
C ASP A 51 -24.31 10.89 -25.34
N GLU A 52 -24.98 11.27 -24.26
CA GLU A 52 -25.79 10.36 -23.43
C GLU A 52 -27.01 9.83 -24.19
N THR A 53 -27.50 10.56 -25.21
CA THR A 53 -28.67 10.14 -26.03
C THR A 53 -28.27 9.11 -27.09
N ASN A 54 -27.02 9.11 -27.54
CA ASN A 54 -26.48 8.19 -28.52
C ASN A 54 -25.61 7.10 -27.88
N LYS A 55 -26.16 6.30 -26.97
CA LYS A 55 -25.51 5.19 -26.30
C LYS A 55 -24.22 5.59 -25.59
N HIS A 56 -24.14 6.80 -25.06
CA HIS A 56 -23.00 7.41 -24.39
C HIS A 56 -21.74 7.51 -25.25
N ARG A 57 -21.88 7.69 -26.57
CA ARG A 57 -20.76 7.83 -27.50
C ARG A 57 -19.86 9.01 -27.10
N GLY A 58 -18.55 8.80 -27.06
CA GLY A 58 -17.57 9.81 -26.72
C GLY A 58 -16.57 9.34 -25.67
N TRP A 59 -16.04 10.30 -24.92
CA TRP A 59 -15.14 10.07 -23.81
C TRP A 59 -15.46 11.02 -22.65
N ASP A 60 -15.09 10.62 -21.44
CA ASP A 60 -15.17 11.49 -20.27
C ASP A 60 -14.19 11.08 -19.15
N LEU A 61 -13.93 12.06 -18.27
CA LEU A 61 -13.48 11.83 -16.91
C LEU A 61 -14.72 11.78 -16.01
N PHE A 62 -14.91 10.65 -15.33
CA PHE A 62 -16.03 10.43 -14.44
C PHE A 62 -15.57 10.34 -12.99
N PHE A 63 -16.32 10.94 -12.09
CA PHE A 63 -16.05 11.00 -10.66
C PHE A 63 -17.13 10.24 -9.88
N ALA A 64 -16.73 9.34 -9.01
CA ALA A 64 -17.65 8.60 -8.14
C ALA A 64 -16.97 8.22 -6.83
N ASN A 65 -17.53 8.63 -5.70
CA ASN A 65 -17.07 8.26 -4.35
C ASN A 65 -15.56 8.50 -4.11
N GLY A 66 -15.04 9.63 -4.61
CA GLY A 66 -13.62 9.96 -4.51
C GLY A 66 -12.72 9.22 -5.51
N GLN A 67 -13.26 8.28 -6.29
CA GLN A 67 -12.55 7.61 -7.37
C GLN A 67 -12.74 8.36 -8.70
N LEU A 68 -11.76 8.21 -9.59
CA LEU A 68 -11.80 8.71 -10.95
C LEU A 68 -11.92 7.53 -11.90
N ALA A 69 -12.78 7.69 -12.91
CA ALA A 69 -12.93 6.72 -14.00
C ALA A 69 -12.80 7.43 -15.35
N VAL A 70 -12.26 6.73 -16.33
CA VAL A 70 -12.20 7.20 -17.71
C VAL A 70 -12.99 6.25 -18.58
N HIS A 71 -13.84 6.81 -19.42
CA HIS A 71 -14.58 6.07 -20.42
C HIS A 71 -14.14 6.49 -21.84
N ILE A 72 -14.00 5.49 -22.72
CA ILE A 72 -13.82 5.64 -24.17
C ILE A 72 -14.91 4.79 -24.82
N ILE A 73 -15.89 5.40 -25.46
CA ILE A 73 -17.16 4.74 -25.81
C ILE A 73 -17.58 4.98 -27.26
N GLN A 74 -17.89 3.92 -28.01
CA GLN A 74 -18.77 3.99 -29.18
C GLN A 74 -20.21 3.71 -28.79
N SER A 75 -20.47 2.65 -28.01
CA SER A 75 -21.78 2.32 -27.45
C SER A 75 -21.63 1.61 -26.12
N TRP A 76 -22.27 2.15 -25.10
CA TRP A 76 -22.19 1.58 -23.73
C TRP A 76 -23.20 0.45 -23.55
N PRO A 77 -22.79 -0.66 -22.88
CA PRO A 77 -21.42 -1.06 -22.50
C PRO A 77 -20.72 -1.94 -23.55
N ASP A 78 -21.34 -2.24 -24.69
CA ASP A 78 -20.99 -3.32 -25.61
C ASP A 78 -19.77 -3.03 -26.48
N ASN A 79 -19.44 -1.74 -26.67
CA ASN A 79 -18.30 -1.29 -27.44
C ASN A 79 -17.65 -0.09 -26.73
N ALA A 80 -16.94 -0.38 -25.64
CA ALA A 80 -16.40 0.63 -24.75
C ALA A 80 -15.19 0.11 -23.93
N ILE A 81 -14.40 1.05 -23.43
CA ILE A 81 -13.44 0.85 -22.35
C ILE A 81 -13.89 1.70 -21.16
N LYS A 82 -13.78 1.12 -19.96
CA LYS A 82 -13.84 1.82 -18.69
C LYS A 82 -12.70 1.36 -17.80
N VAL A 83 -11.90 2.31 -17.31
CA VAL A 83 -10.94 2.09 -16.23
C VAL A 83 -11.25 3.01 -15.06
N THR A 84 -11.09 2.51 -13.83
CA THR A 84 -11.35 3.26 -12.60
C THR A 84 -10.12 3.17 -11.68
N THR A 85 -9.79 4.22 -10.96
CA THR A 85 -8.74 4.16 -9.93
C THR A 85 -9.08 3.11 -8.87
N LYS A 86 -8.08 2.32 -8.46
CA LYS A 86 -8.29 1.20 -7.52
C LYS A 86 -8.81 1.66 -6.16
N ALA A 87 -8.43 2.88 -5.73
CA ALA A 87 -8.85 3.50 -4.48
C ALA A 87 -9.46 4.89 -4.74
N ALA A 88 -10.11 5.46 -3.73
CA ALA A 88 -10.47 6.88 -3.71
C ALA A 88 -9.15 7.69 -3.66
N VAL A 89 -9.01 8.62 -4.60
CA VAL A 89 -7.78 9.42 -4.80
C VAL A 89 -8.03 10.91 -4.64
N ILE A 90 -9.29 11.32 -4.63
CA ILE A 90 -9.70 12.71 -4.39
C ILE A 90 -10.18 12.83 -2.95
N THR A 91 -9.62 13.79 -2.22
CA THR A 91 -9.97 14.08 -0.84
C THR A 91 -10.87 15.32 -0.74
N LYS A 92 -11.73 15.31 0.28
CA LYS A 92 -12.69 16.37 0.50
C LYS A 92 -11.99 17.72 0.70
N ASP A 93 -12.53 18.76 0.05
CA ASP A 93 -12.09 20.17 0.20
C ASP A 93 -10.62 20.44 -0.11
N THR A 94 -9.95 19.51 -0.80
CA THR A 94 -8.56 19.62 -1.20
C THR A 94 -8.46 19.83 -2.71
N TRP A 95 -7.55 20.68 -3.16
CA TRP A 95 -7.21 20.81 -4.57
C TRP A 95 -6.31 19.67 -5.00
N HIS A 96 -6.69 18.98 -6.08
CA HIS A 96 -5.92 17.94 -6.71
C HIS A 96 -5.67 18.28 -8.18
N HIS A 97 -4.44 18.14 -8.64
CA HIS A 97 -4.12 18.13 -10.07
C HIS A 97 -4.43 16.75 -10.64
N VAL A 98 -5.36 16.69 -11.57
CA VAL A 98 -5.76 15.47 -12.26
C VAL A 98 -5.28 15.56 -13.69
N ALA A 99 -4.64 14.51 -14.20
CA ALA A 99 -4.35 14.38 -15.60
C ALA A 99 -4.72 12.99 -16.11
N VAL A 100 -5.25 12.93 -17.32
CA VAL A 100 -5.63 11.70 -18.00
C VAL A 100 -4.93 11.64 -19.35
N THR A 101 -4.31 10.52 -19.64
CA THR A 101 -3.71 10.26 -20.96
C THR A 101 -4.38 9.08 -21.63
N TRP A 102 -4.54 9.17 -22.94
CA TRP A 102 -4.97 8.10 -23.84
C TRP A 102 -3.97 7.96 -24.98
N ASP A 103 -3.42 6.76 -25.20
CA ASP A 103 -2.39 6.51 -26.21
C ASP A 103 -2.95 6.14 -27.60
N GLY A 104 -4.28 5.98 -27.75
CA GLY A 104 -4.93 5.58 -28.99
C GLY A 104 -4.86 4.08 -29.28
N SER A 105 -4.29 3.25 -28.42
CA SER A 105 -4.13 1.81 -28.65
C SER A 105 -5.44 1.04 -28.75
N GLY A 106 -6.53 1.58 -28.21
CA GLY A 106 -7.81 0.89 -28.07
C GLY A 106 -7.80 -0.19 -26.99
N LYS A 107 -6.87 -0.11 -26.03
CA LYS A 107 -6.72 -1.03 -24.91
C LYS A 107 -6.80 -0.29 -23.57
N PRO A 108 -7.31 -0.90 -22.50
CA PRO A 108 -7.36 -0.26 -21.16
C PRO A 108 -5.99 0.22 -20.66
N GLU A 109 -4.92 -0.50 -20.98
CA GLU A 109 -3.54 -0.19 -20.58
C GLU A 109 -3.04 1.13 -21.21
N GLY A 110 -3.67 1.59 -22.31
CA GLY A 110 -3.39 2.86 -22.95
C GLY A 110 -3.97 4.07 -22.24
N ILE A 111 -4.79 3.85 -21.19
CA ILE A 111 -5.31 4.92 -20.33
C ILE A 111 -4.47 5.00 -19.06
N ALA A 112 -3.95 6.19 -18.75
CA ALA A 112 -3.37 6.45 -17.46
C ALA A 112 -4.05 7.64 -16.77
N ILE A 113 -4.28 7.52 -15.48
CA ILE A 113 -4.83 8.56 -14.60
C ILE A 113 -3.74 8.97 -13.63
N TYR A 114 -3.48 10.27 -13.55
CA TYR A 114 -2.51 10.85 -12.61
C TYR A 114 -3.25 11.76 -11.65
N VAL A 115 -2.86 11.72 -10.38
CA VAL A 115 -3.32 12.64 -9.35
C VAL A 115 -2.10 13.15 -8.61
N ASP A 116 -1.94 14.46 -8.57
CA ASP A 116 -0.80 15.16 -7.96
C ASP A 116 0.55 14.60 -8.45
N GLY A 117 0.69 14.45 -9.78
CA GLY A 117 1.87 13.94 -10.46
C GLY A 117 2.08 12.41 -10.35
N LYS A 118 1.27 11.70 -9.56
CA LYS A 118 1.43 10.25 -9.35
C LYS A 118 0.46 9.45 -10.19
N LYS A 119 0.99 8.52 -11.02
CA LYS A 119 0.17 7.56 -11.75
C LYS A 119 -0.59 6.67 -10.78
N GLN A 120 -1.90 6.60 -10.93
CA GLN A 120 -2.77 5.84 -10.05
C GLN A 120 -2.93 4.39 -10.55
N PRO A 121 -2.91 3.40 -9.64
CA PRO A 121 -3.32 2.04 -9.97
C PRO A 121 -4.79 2.02 -10.40
N THR A 122 -5.09 1.34 -11.50
CA THR A 122 -6.45 1.26 -12.06
C THR A 122 -6.97 -0.16 -12.09
N VAL A 123 -8.29 -0.28 -12.18
CA VAL A 123 -9.02 -1.53 -12.44
C VAL A 123 -9.78 -1.35 -13.76
N THR A 124 -9.67 -2.34 -14.63
CA THR A 124 -10.46 -2.39 -15.88
C THR A 124 -11.85 -2.93 -15.58
N ASN A 125 -12.87 -2.10 -15.74
CA ASN A 125 -14.26 -2.48 -15.53
C ASN A 125 -14.90 -2.99 -16.81
N THR A 126 -14.52 -2.42 -17.97
CA THR A 126 -15.04 -2.77 -19.31
C THR A 126 -13.88 -2.73 -20.31
N ASN A 127 -13.80 -3.73 -21.18
CA ASN A 127 -12.77 -3.85 -22.22
C ASN A 127 -13.38 -4.48 -23.48
N ASN A 128 -14.33 -3.78 -24.10
CA ASN A 128 -15.07 -4.29 -25.26
C ASN A 128 -14.91 -3.38 -26.50
N LEU A 129 -14.02 -2.38 -26.47
CA LEU A 129 -13.84 -1.42 -27.56
C LEU A 129 -13.27 -2.10 -28.81
N LYS A 130 -14.04 -2.13 -29.88
CA LYS A 130 -13.68 -2.80 -31.13
C LYS A 130 -12.65 -1.99 -31.94
N PRO A 131 -11.85 -2.65 -32.80
CA PRO A 131 -10.85 -1.96 -33.60
C PRO A 131 -11.42 -0.90 -34.56
N ASP A 132 -12.64 -1.10 -35.06
CA ASP A 132 -13.39 -0.23 -35.97
C ASP A 132 -14.29 0.79 -35.26
N ALA A 133 -14.18 0.94 -33.95
CA ALA A 133 -15.00 1.84 -33.16
C ALA A 133 -14.79 3.30 -33.58
N ASP A 134 -15.87 4.05 -33.73
CA ASP A 134 -15.85 5.50 -33.84
C ASP A 134 -16.44 6.15 -32.58
N ILE A 135 -15.60 6.84 -31.85
CA ILE A 135 -15.93 7.50 -30.58
C ILE A 135 -16.28 8.99 -30.78
N ARG A 136 -16.17 9.52 -31.99
CA ARG A 136 -16.50 10.92 -32.31
C ARG A 136 -17.99 11.18 -32.16
N THR A 137 -18.31 12.39 -31.74
CA THR A 137 -19.70 12.82 -31.54
C THR A 137 -19.86 14.30 -31.84
N GLU A 138 -21.05 14.71 -32.37
CA GLU A 138 -21.42 16.10 -32.58
C GLU A 138 -21.62 16.86 -31.24
N THR A 139 -21.77 16.16 -30.14
CA THR A 139 -21.91 16.79 -28.82
C THR A 139 -20.64 17.58 -28.49
N PRO A 140 -20.76 18.85 -28.05
CA PRO A 140 -19.61 19.67 -27.71
C PRO A 140 -18.86 19.12 -26.47
N LEU A 141 -17.57 19.45 -26.38
CA LEU A 141 -16.82 19.29 -25.14
C LEU A 141 -17.46 20.16 -24.05
N ARG A 142 -17.74 19.56 -22.91
CA ARG A 142 -18.29 20.23 -21.74
C ARG A 142 -17.39 20.05 -20.53
N ILE A 143 -17.27 21.12 -19.77
CA ILE A 143 -16.60 21.12 -18.48
C ILE A 143 -17.67 21.34 -17.42
N GLY A 144 -17.68 20.49 -16.37
CA GLY A 144 -18.63 20.51 -15.28
C GLY A 144 -19.83 19.58 -15.42
N GLN A 145 -20.05 18.95 -16.58
CA GLN A 145 -21.08 17.91 -16.74
C GLN A 145 -20.93 17.13 -18.06
N ARG A 146 -21.68 16.04 -18.21
CA ARG A 146 -21.97 15.37 -19.50
C ARG A 146 -22.94 16.16 -20.35
N SER A 147 -23.50 15.55 -21.39
CA SER A 147 -24.43 16.24 -22.29
C SER A 147 -25.76 16.64 -21.64
N SER A 148 -26.29 15.85 -20.71
CA SER A 148 -27.59 16.09 -20.07
C SER A 148 -27.58 15.83 -18.55
N ALA A 149 -26.68 15.03 -18.04
CA ALA A 149 -26.62 14.63 -16.63
C ALA A 149 -25.18 14.65 -16.07
N ALA A 150 -24.96 14.00 -14.95
CA ALA A 150 -23.66 13.83 -14.30
C ALA A 150 -22.95 15.17 -14.02
N VAL A 151 -23.67 16.10 -13.41
CA VAL A 151 -23.17 17.44 -13.07
C VAL A 151 -22.12 17.34 -11.96
N PHE A 152 -20.96 17.96 -12.19
CA PHE A 152 -19.91 18.08 -11.20
C PHE A 152 -20.22 19.23 -10.22
N ASP A 153 -20.29 18.95 -8.93
CA ASP A 153 -20.42 19.94 -7.88
C ASP A 153 -19.04 20.14 -7.21
N GLY A 154 -18.35 21.16 -7.66
CA GLY A 154 -16.99 21.45 -7.23
C GLY A 154 -16.40 22.65 -7.92
N SER A 155 -15.13 22.89 -7.71
CA SER A 155 -14.36 23.95 -8.35
C SER A 155 -13.33 23.34 -9.29
N MET A 156 -13.11 23.99 -10.44
CA MET A 156 -12.07 23.63 -11.39
C MET A 156 -11.24 24.86 -11.77
N GLN A 157 -10.01 24.62 -12.10
CA GLN A 157 -9.04 25.63 -12.51
C GLN A 157 -8.07 25.01 -13.51
N ASP A 158 -7.53 25.81 -14.40
CA ASP A 158 -6.40 25.50 -15.26
C ASP A 158 -6.62 24.22 -16.10
N PHE A 159 -7.72 24.20 -16.87
CA PHE A 159 -8.03 23.09 -17.77
C PHE A 159 -7.21 23.17 -19.05
N HIS A 160 -6.48 22.12 -19.36
CA HIS A 160 -5.69 21.92 -20.57
C HIS A 160 -6.17 20.71 -21.36
N LEU A 161 -6.14 20.79 -22.68
CA LEU A 161 -6.44 19.69 -23.59
C LEU A 161 -5.38 19.62 -24.70
N PHE A 162 -4.70 18.49 -24.80
CA PHE A 162 -3.63 18.26 -25.77
C PHE A 162 -4.01 17.16 -26.75
N THR A 163 -3.62 17.32 -28.02
CA THR A 163 -3.82 16.33 -29.08
C THR A 163 -2.66 15.35 -29.19
N LEU A 164 -1.96 15.11 -28.10
CA LEU A 164 -0.81 14.23 -28.00
C LEU A 164 -0.74 13.57 -26.61
N LEU A 165 0.03 12.50 -26.51
CA LEU A 165 0.33 11.82 -25.27
C LEU A 165 1.44 12.60 -24.56
N LEU A 166 1.13 13.19 -23.39
CA LEU A 166 2.13 13.81 -22.54
C LEU A 166 2.90 12.76 -21.74
N THR A 167 4.18 13.03 -21.51
CA THR A 167 5.01 12.23 -20.61
C THR A 167 4.68 12.54 -19.13
N LYS A 168 5.19 11.71 -18.22
CA LYS A 168 5.06 12.01 -16.78
C LYS A 168 5.67 13.36 -16.42
N ASP A 169 6.83 13.66 -16.98
CA ASP A 169 7.54 14.93 -16.70
C ASP A 169 6.75 16.15 -17.19
N ASP A 170 6.09 16.04 -18.35
CA ASP A 170 5.18 17.09 -18.84
C ASP A 170 3.98 17.28 -17.90
N ILE A 171 3.42 16.20 -17.38
CA ILE A 171 2.28 16.24 -16.45
C ILE A 171 2.69 16.85 -15.11
N ASP A 172 3.86 16.51 -14.60
CA ASP A 172 4.42 17.08 -13.38
C ASP A 172 4.67 18.59 -13.56
N ALA A 173 5.23 18.98 -14.71
CA ALA A 173 5.44 20.38 -15.06
C ALA A 173 4.12 21.17 -15.10
N LEU A 174 3.06 20.63 -15.73
CA LEU A 174 1.75 21.27 -15.76
C LEU A 174 1.18 21.50 -14.35
N GLY A 175 1.31 20.53 -13.47
CA GLY A 175 0.82 20.64 -12.09
C GLY A 175 1.56 21.67 -11.24
N GLN A 176 2.76 22.06 -11.63
CA GLN A 176 3.65 22.92 -10.83
C GLN A 176 3.85 24.30 -11.42
N MET A 177 3.78 24.44 -12.75
CA MET A 177 4.22 25.65 -13.46
C MET A 177 3.56 26.95 -12.98
N GLU A 178 2.25 26.98 -12.83
CA GLU A 178 1.57 28.23 -12.46
C GLU A 178 1.80 28.61 -10.99
N LEU A 179 1.93 27.61 -10.11
CA LEU A 179 2.26 27.82 -8.72
C LEU A 179 3.67 28.41 -8.58
N LEU A 180 4.64 27.82 -9.26
CA LEU A 180 6.03 28.26 -9.26
C LEU A 180 6.17 29.66 -9.85
N ALA A 181 5.51 29.95 -10.98
CA ALA A 181 5.53 31.28 -11.58
C ALA A 181 5.08 32.37 -10.62
N ARG A 182 3.95 32.15 -9.93
CA ARG A 182 3.45 33.09 -8.93
C ARG A 182 4.30 33.20 -7.68
N THR A 183 4.85 32.09 -7.23
CA THR A 183 5.79 32.11 -6.09
C THR A 183 7.06 32.86 -6.44
N LEU A 184 7.55 32.71 -7.66
CA LEU A 184 8.71 33.46 -8.15
C LEU A 184 8.43 34.96 -8.36
N GLU A 185 7.20 35.38 -8.70
CA GLU A 185 6.76 36.77 -8.73
C GLU A 185 6.75 37.43 -7.34
N THR A 186 6.59 36.62 -6.29
CA THR A 186 6.63 37.10 -4.89
C THR A 186 8.09 37.34 -4.48
N PRO A 187 8.46 38.54 -4.01
CA PRO A 187 9.81 38.81 -3.48
C PRO A 187 10.20 37.78 -2.40
N ALA A 188 11.47 37.36 -2.41
CA ALA A 188 11.91 36.25 -1.53
C ALA A 188 11.68 36.53 -0.04
N ASP A 189 11.81 37.81 0.39
CA ASP A 189 11.56 38.23 1.76
C ASP A 189 10.06 38.30 2.16
N GLN A 190 9.15 38.09 1.20
CA GLN A 190 7.70 38.11 1.39
C GLN A 190 7.08 36.71 1.17
N ARG A 191 7.88 35.72 0.80
CA ARG A 191 7.40 34.36 0.64
C ARG A 191 7.10 33.70 1.98
N THR A 192 6.07 32.90 2.01
CA THR A 192 5.76 32.05 3.17
C THR A 192 6.67 30.83 3.20
N ASP A 193 6.84 30.22 4.37
CA ASP A 193 7.61 28.96 4.51
C ASP A 193 7.07 27.85 3.58
N ALA A 194 5.76 27.80 3.34
CA ALA A 194 5.15 26.86 2.41
C ALA A 194 5.55 27.10 0.95
N GLN A 195 5.64 28.36 0.54
CA GLN A 195 6.09 28.74 -0.81
C GLN A 195 7.59 28.44 -1.03
N GLU A 196 8.41 28.69 -0.02
CA GLU A 196 9.84 28.33 -0.07
C GLU A 196 10.02 26.80 -0.12
N ALA A 197 9.24 26.05 0.66
CA ALA A 197 9.26 24.60 0.64
C ALA A 197 8.86 24.03 -0.74
N GLU A 198 7.83 24.60 -1.40
CA GLU A 198 7.42 24.20 -2.75
C GLU A 198 8.50 24.49 -3.80
N LEU A 199 9.16 25.66 -3.74
CA LEU A 199 10.28 25.98 -4.63
C LEU A 199 11.46 25.02 -4.40
N PHE A 200 11.75 24.70 -3.16
CA PHE A 200 12.84 23.80 -2.81
C PHE A 200 12.54 22.37 -3.29
N ASP A 201 11.31 21.88 -3.10
CA ASP A 201 10.89 20.55 -3.58
C ASP A 201 10.96 20.47 -5.12
N TYR A 202 10.54 21.51 -5.81
CA TYR A 202 10.70 21.61 -7.26
C TYR A 202 12.16 21.56 -7.67
N TYR A 203 13.02 22.33 -7.02
CA TYR A 203 14.47 22.34 -7.31
C TYR A 203 15.07 20.93 -7.12
N LEU A 204 14.75 20.26 -6.00
CA LEU A 204 15.23 18.91 -5.74
C LEU A 204 14.79 17.92 -6.82
N THR A 205 13.51 17.97 -7.20
CA THR A 205 12.95 17.00 -8.15
C THR A 205 13.37 17.24 -9.59
N GLN A 206 13.59 18.50 -10.01
CA GLN A 206 13.86 18.82 -11.41
C GLN A 206 15.34 19.15 -11.69
N HIS A 207 16.11 19.59 -10.70
CA HIS A 207 17.46 20.11 -10.89
C HIS A 207 18.53 19.39 -10.06
N ASP A 208 18.15 18.61 -9.03
CA ASP A 208 19.09 17.82 -8.23
C ASP A 208 19.14 16.38 -8.74
N ALA A 209 20.21 16.06 -9.47
CA ALA A 209 20.40 14.74 -10.05
C ALA A 209 20.62 13.64 -9.00
N GLU A 210 21.19 13.97 -7.83
CA GLU A 210 21.41 13.02 -6.76
C GLU A 210 20.08 12.70 -6.05
N PHE A 211 19.27 13.69 -5.76
CA PHE A 211 17.94 13.52 -5.22
C PHE A 211 17.07 12.67 -6.16
N SER A 212 17.04 12.97 -7.46
CA SER A 212 16.29 12.20 -8.46
C SER A 212 16.73 10.73 -8.50
N LYS A 213 18.05 10.48 -8.44
CA LYS A 213 18.60 9.11 -8.38
C LYS A 213 18.19 8.37 -7.11
N LEU A 214 18.25 9.02 -5.95
CA LEU A 214 17.87 8.42 -4.67
C LEU A 214 16.36 8.18 -4.60
N SER A 215 15.54 9.10 -5.10
CA SER A 215 14.09 8.94 -5.17
C SER A 215 13.69 7.77 -6.05
N ALA A 216 14.30 7.61 -7.23
CA ALA A 216 14.08 6.46 -8.09
C ALA A 216 14.48 5.13 -7.41
N ALA A 217 15.59 5.11 -6.67
CA ALA A 217 16.01 3.93 -5.92
C ALA A 217 15.01 3.56 -4.80
N VAL A 218 14.47 4.56 -4.11
CA VAL A 218 13.42 4.36 -3.09
C VAL A 218 12.15 3.78 -3.72
N GLU A 219 11.71 4.27 -4.88
CA GLU A 219 10.54 3.73 -5.59
C GLU A 219 10.73 2.26 -5.98
N VAL A 220 11.92 1.90 -6.48
CA VAL A 220 12.26 0.50 -6.80
C VAL A 220 12.17 -0.38 -5.56
N LEU A 221 12.80 0.02 -4.45
CA LEU A 221 12.78 -0.73 -3.19
C LEU A 221 11.36 -0.85 -2.60
N GLN A 222 10.55 0.19 -2.70
CA GLN A 222 9.14 0.14 -2.27
C GLN A 222 8.32 -0.83 -3.13
N SER A 223 8.57 -0.85 -4.44
CA SER A 223 7.92 -1.79 -5.36
C SER A 223 8.33 -3.23 -5.08
N GLU A 224 9.63 -3.48 -4.87
CA GLU A 224 10.13 -4.80 -4.47
C GLU A 224 9.54 -5.26 -3.13
N ARG A 225 9.49 -4.37 -2.14
CA ARG A 225 8.86 -4.64 -0.85
C ARG A 225 7.39 -5.02 -1.03
N ALA A 226 6.62 -4.25 -1.79
CA ALA A 226 5.21 -4.54 -2.06
C ALA A 226 5.04 -5.90 -2.77
N ALA A 227 5.93 -6.24 -3.71
CA ALA A 227 5.91 -7.53 -4.38
C ALA A 227 6.23 -8.70 -3.43
N ILE A 228 7.15 -8.51 -2.47
CA ILE A 228 7.46 -9.50 -1.44
C ILE A 228 6.26 -9.67 -0.49
N GLU A 229 5.68 -8.58 -0.01
CA GLU A 229 4.52 -8.61 0.88
C GLU A 229 3.32 -9.30 0.20
N ALA A 230 3.07 -9.04 -1.09
CA ALA A 230 1.96 -9.65 -1.84
C ALA A 230 2.11 -11.18 -2.02
N ARG A 231 3.33 -11.69 -2.09
CA ARG A 231 3.60 -13.14 -2.21
C ARG A 231 3.86 -13.84 -0.89
N SER A 232 4.01 -13.09 0.19
CA SER A 232 4.29 -13.64 1.51
C SER A 232 3.02 -14.22 2.13
N PRO A 233 3.04 -15.45 2.61
CA PRO A 233 1.88 -16.05 3.25
C PRO A 233 1.58 -15.34 4.57
N VAL A 234 0.32 -15.05 4.80
CA VAL A 234 -0.16 -14.55 6.10
C VAL A 234 -0.45 -15.75 7.00
N THR A 235 0.17 -15.79 8.17
CA THR A 235 -0.09 -16.83 9.16
C THR A 235 -0.65 -16.22 10.45
N HIS A 236 -1.44 -17.02 11.17
CA HIS A 236 -1.90 -16.63 12.49
C HIS A 236 -0.79 -16.78 13.52
N VAL A 237 -0.53 -15.72 14.27
CA VAL A 237 0.44 -15.71 15.35
C VAL A 237 -0.29 -15.57 16.67
N GLN A 238 0.05 -16.42 17.65
CA GLN A 238 -0.44 -16.22 19.01
C GLN A 238 0.28 -15.04 19.66
N VAL A 239 -0.53 -14.12 20.19
CA VAL A 239 -0.04 -12.94 20.91
C VAL A 239 -0.45 -13.06 22.38
N GLU A 240 0.45 -12.67 23.29
CA GLU A 240 0.13 -12.61 24.71
C GLU A 240 -1.01 -11.63 24.98
N ARG A 241 -1.93 -12.02 25.85
CA ARG A 241 -2.99 -11.13 26.32
C ARG A 241 -2.44 -10.27 27.46
N ASN A 242 -2.33 -8.97 27.23
CA ASN A 242 -1.85 -8.01 28.23
C ASN A 242 -2.96 -7.60 29.22
N ASP A 243 -4.22 -7.79 28.85
CA ASP A 243 -5.40 -7.42 29.63
C ASP A 243 -5.77 -8.49 30.71
N LYS A 244 -5.31 -9.71 30.51
CA LYS A 244 -5.61 -10.82 31.42
C LYS A 244 -4.43 -11.79 31.47
N PRO A 245 -3.67 -11.83 32.56
CA PRO A 245 -2.60 -12.81 32.76
C PRO A 245 -3.13 -14.23 32.61
N ALA A 246 -2.32 -15.13 32.07
CA ALA A 246 -2.64 -16.54 32.05
C ALA A 246 -2.61 -17.08 33.49
N MET A 247 -3.72 -17.59 33.95
CA MET A 247 -3.90 -18.16 35.28
C MET A 247 -4.14 -19.66 35.17
N ALA A 248 -3.59 -20.42 36.07
CA ALA A 248 -3.83 -21.86 36.17
C ALA A 248 -4.08 -22.25 37.64
N ASN A 249 -4.77 -23.34 37.84
CA ASN A 249 -5.02 -23.87 39.15
C ASN A 249 -4.54 -25.31 39.23
N ILE A 250 -4.13 -25.75 40.40
CA ILE A 250 -3.88 -27.16 40.66
C ILE A 250 -5.17 -27.88 40.61
N LEU A 251 -5.29 -28.91 39.77
CA LEU A 251 -6.49 -29.75 39.67
C LEU A 251 -6.38 -30.92 40.65
N MET A 252 -7.28 -31.00 41.62
CA MET A 252 -7.25 -32.03 42.63
C MET A 252 -7.43 -33.43 42.00
N ARG A 253 -6.38 -34.25 42.12
CA ARG A 253 -6.28 -35.57 41.46
C ARG A 253 -6.49 -35.55 39.95
N GLY A 254 -6.16 -34.40 39.27
CA GLY A 254 -6.33 -34.23 37.84
C GLY A 254 -7.80 -34.01 37.36
N HIS A 255 -8.76 -33.87 38.28
CA HIS A 255 -10.15 -33.63 37.92
C HIS A 255 -10.34 -32.15 37.52
N TYR A 256 -10.82 -31.90 36.29
CA TYR A 256 -11.00 -30.54 35.74
C TYR A 256 -12.06 -29.72 36.49
N ASP A 257 -13.02 -30.39 37.16
CA ASP A 257 -14.09 -29.80 37.97
C ASP A 257 -13.72 -29.55 39.44
N LYS A 258 -12.56 -30.08 39.88
CA LYS A 258 -12.06 -29.90 41.26
C LYS A 258 -10.86 -29.00 41.30
N VAL A 259 -11.15 -27.71 41.20
CA VAL A 259 -10.14 -26.62 41.15
C VAL A 259 -9.57 -26.38 42.56
N GLY A 260 -8.26 -26.50 42.70
CA GLY A 260 -7.48 -26.20 43.89
C GLY A 260 -6.89 -24.78 43.86
N GLU A 261 -5.74 -24.64 44.51
CA GLU A 261 -5.06 -23.33 44.62
C GLU A 261 -4.61 -22.81 43.22
N GLU A 262 -4.58 -21.49 43.10
CA GLU A 262 -4.10 -20.80 41.90
C GLU A 262 -2.57 -20.85 41.87
N VAL A 263 -2.00 -21.07 40.70
CA VAL A 263 -0.58 -21.11 40.46
C VAL A 263 -0.18 -20.11 39.37
N VAL A 264 1.00 -19.51 39.55
CA VAL A 264 1.62 -18.62 38.59
C VAL A 264 2.64 -19.37 37.73
N ALA A 265 2.89 -18.87 36.51
CA ALA A 265 3.94 -19.41 35.66
C ALA A 265 5.31 -19.27 36.33
N ALA A 266 6.00 -20.38 36.50
CA ALA A 266 7.35 -20.45 37.07
C ALA A 266 8.10 -21.67 36.53
N PRO A 267 9.42 -21.64 36.43
CA PRO A 267 10.21 -22.83 36.14
C PRO A 267 10.18 -23.80 37.32
N PRO A 268 10.53 -25.09 37.10
CA PRO A 268 10.65 -26.07 38.18
C PRO A 268 11.61 -25.61 39.27
N ALA A 269 11.20 -25.70 40.55
CA ALA A 269 11.99 -25.25 41.68
C ALA A 269 13.32 -26.02 41.88
N ALA A 270 13.44 -27.21 41.29
CA ALA A 270 14.67 -28.02 41.30
C ALA A 270 15.77 -27.52 40.35
N LEU A 271 15.40 -26.61 39.43
CA LEU A 271 16.31 -26.02 38.45
C LEU A 271 16.58 -24.53 38.78
N HIS A 272 17.44 -23.90 38.01
CA HIS A 272 17.77 -22.48 38.20
C HIS A 272 16.53 -21.57 38.06
N PRO A 273 16.45 -20.46 38.79
CA PRO A 273 15.34 -19.53 38.69
C PRO A 273 15.37 -18.77 37.37
N LEU A 274 14.24 -18.10 37.00
CA LEU A 274 14.24 -17.10 35.96
C LEU A 274 15.23 -15.98 36.30
N SER A 275 15.93 -15.48 35.28
CA SER A 275 16.83 -14.35 35.41
C SER A 275 16.11 -13.12 35.97
N ALA A 276 16.76 -12.30 36.77
CA ALA A 276 16.18 -11.11 37.37
C ALA A 276 15.57 -10.18 36.29
N GLY A 277 14.30 -9.82 36.46
CA GLY A 277 13.59 -8.98 35.47
C GLY A 277 13.08 -9.71 34.24
N ALA A 278 13.25 -11.02 34.10
CA ALA A 278 12.71 -11.80 33.01
C ALA A 278 11.15 -11.78 33.02
N PRO A 279 10.48 -11.61 31.88
CA PRO A 279 9.04 -11.63 31.84
C PRO A 279 8.49 -13.04 32.12
N LYS A 280 7.45 -13.14 32.95
CA LYS A 280 6.79 -14.41 33.28
C LYS A 280 5.82 -14.86 32.17
N ASN A 281 6.33 -15.05 30.97
CA ASN A 281 5.60 -15.46 29.78
C ASN A 281 6.43 -16.41 28.91
N ARG A 282 5.94 -16.73 27.70
CA ARG A 282 6.64 -17.63 26.76
C ARG A 282 8.06 -17.16 26.40
N LEU A 283 8.27 -15.85 26.29
CA LEU A 283 9.60 -15.31 26.02
C LEU A 283 10.56 -15.54 27.19
N GLY A 284 10.09 -15.34 28.45
CA GLY A 284 10.89 -15.63 29.64
C GLY A 284 11.22 -17.10 29.74
N LEU A 285 10.27 -18.01 29.48
CA LEU A 285 10.50 -19.44 29.42
C LEU A 285 11.53 -19.82 28.35
N ALA A 286 11.38 -19.27 27.13
CA ALA A 286 12.31 -19.55 26.04
C ALA A 286 13.75 -19.15 26.39
N ARG A 287 13.94 -17.96 26.99
CA ARG A 287 15.25 -17.50 27.47
C ARG A 287 15.80 -18.39 28.57
N TRP A 288 14.94 -18.83 29.51
CA TRP A 288 15.31 -19.71 30.58
C TRP A 288 15.74 -21.10 30.07
N VAL A 289 15.07 -21.65 29.06
CA VAL A 289 15.43 -22.95 28.47
C VAL A 289 16.83 -22.92 27.86
N VAL A 290 17.22 -21.84 27.20
CA VAL A 290 18.56 -21.69 26.57
C VAL A 290 19.58 -20.96 27.46
N ASP A 291 19.25 -20.69 28.74
CA ASP A 291 20.17 -20.03 29.68
C ASP A 291 21.38 -20.93 29.92
N PRO A 292 22.62 -20.40 29.91
CA PRO A 292 23.83 -21.17 30.22
C PRO A 292 23.78 -21.87 31.58
N ALA A 293 23.00 -21.36 32.55
CA ALA A 293 22.77 -21.99 33.82
C ALA A 293 21.84 -23.21 33.77
N ASN A 294 21.17 -23.45 32.64
CA ASN A 294 20.31 -24.62 32.47
C ASN A 294 21.14 -25.90 32.29
N PRO A 295 21.14 -26.84 33.27
CA PRO A 295 22.00 -28.00 33.21
C PRO A 295 21.55 -29.07 32.20
N LEU A 296 20.31 -28.97 31.69
CA LEU A 296 19.68 -30.05 30.92
C LEU A 296 19.63 -29.80 29.43
N THR A 297 19.28 -28.61 29.00
CA THR A 297 18.92 -28.38 27.57
C THR A 297 20.03 -28.80 26.62
N ALA A 298 21.26 -28.34 26.83
CA ALA A 298 22.39 -28.70 25.97
C ALA A 298 22.70 -30.19 26.04
N ARG A 299 22.75 -30.79 27.27
CA ARG A 299 23.05 -32.21 27.45
C ARG A 299 22.01 -33.11 26.77
N VAL A 300 20.73 -32.80 26.93
CA VAL A 300 19.66 -33.58 26.30
C VAL A 300 19.74 -33.46 24.76
N THR A 301 20.04 -32.27 24.24
CA THR A 301 20.13 -32.03 22.79
C THR A 301 21.31 -32.81 22.18
N VAL A 302 22.50 -32.68 22.72
CA VAL A 302 23.68 -33.38 22.21
C VAL A 302 23.56 -34.90 22.38
N ASN A 303 22.92 -35.38 23.45
CA ASN A 303 22.64 -36.81 23.62
C ASN A 303 21.71 -37.37 22.55
N ARG A 304 20.69 -36.59 22.12
CA ARG A 304 19.82 -36.97 21.02
C ARG A 304 20.55 -37.01 19.68
N PHE A 305 21.37 -36.00 19.39
CA PHE A 305 22.20 -36.00 18.17
C PHE A 305 23.20 -37.17 18.17
N TRP A 306 23.81 -37.47 19.32
CA TRP A 306 24.66 -38.61 19.48
C TRP A 306 23.92 -39.93 19.18
N GLN A 307 22.72 -40.08 19.71
CA GLN A 307 21.87 -41.24 19.45
C GLN A 307 21.51 -41.40 17.96
N GLU A 308 21.19 -40.32 17.27
CA GLU A 308 20.90 -40.36 15.82
C GLU A 308 22.10 -40.84 15.00
N VAL A 309 23.32 -40.48 15.40
CA VAL A 309 24.52 -40.87 14.67
C VAL A 309 25.02 -42.27 15.06
N PHE A 310 24.97 -42.62 16.36
CA PHE A 310 25.57 -43.83 16.89
C PHE A 310 24.57 -44.91 17.33
N GLY A 311 23.27 -44.67 17.20
CA GLY A 311 22.20 -45.59 17.49
C GLY A 311 21.79 -45.66 18.98
N GLN A 312 22.67 -45.29 19.91
CA GLN A 312 22.39 -45.24 21.33
C GLN A 312 22.99 -43.96 21.93
N GLY A 313 22.24 -43.27 22.80
CA GLY A 313 22.70 -42.07 23.47
C GLY A 313 23.80 -42.38 24.52
N ILE A 314 24.60 -41.37 24.85
CA ILE A 314 25.55 -41.40 25.98
C ILE A 314 24.78 -41.63 27.28
N VAL A 315 23.58 -41.07 27.42
CA VAL A 315 22.51 -41.45 28.34
C VAL A 315 21.56 -42.36 27.61
N ALA A 316 21.43 -43.60 28.03
CA ALA A 316 20.62 -44.60 27.31
C ALA A 316 19.09 -44.35 27.40
N THR A 317 18.64 -43.52 28.33
CA THR A 317 17.25 -43.07 28.53
C THR A 317 17.10 -41.62 28.09
N PRO A 318 17.00 -41.32 26.76
CA PRO A 318 17.03 -39.94 26.26
C PRO A 318 15.80 -39.11 26.70
N GLU A 319 14.72 -39.74 27.12
CA GLU A 319 13.52 -39.15 27.70
C GLU A 319 13.57 -38.94 29.20
N ASP A 320 14.55 -39.52 29.91
CA ASP A 320 14.69 -39.40 31.36
C ASP A 320 16.16 -39.17 31.76
N PHE A 321 16.48 -37.92 32.08
CA PHE A 321 17.75 -37.47 32.66
C PHE A 321 17.63 -37.27 34.17
N GLY A 322 16.55 -37.77 34.78
CA GLY A 322 16.29 -37.68 36.20
C GLY A 322 16.86 -38.86 37.00
N ILE A 323 16.45 -38.97 38.27
CA ILE A 323 16.94 -39.97 39.23
C ILE A 323 16.62 -41.41 38.78
N MET A 324 15.56 -41.59 38.00
CA MET A 324 15.17 -42.91 37.51
C MET A 324 15.79 -43.26 36.16
N GLY A 325 16.41 -42.29 35.48
CA GLY A 325 17.11 -42.48 34.20
C GLY A 325 18.44 -43.18 34.36
N ALA A 326 18.98 -43.72 33.25
CA ALA A 326 20.31 -44.29 33.22
C ALA A 326 21.39 -43.24 33.39
N PRO A 327 22.44 -43.51 34.16
CA PRO A 327 23.60 -42.62 34.23
C PRO A 327 24.30 -42.54 32.87
N PRO A 328 24.95 -41.43 32.53
CA PRO A 328 25.72 -41.32 31.31
C PRO A 328 26.89 -42.32 31.27
N SER A 329 27.08 -43.01 30.17
CA SER A 329 28.18 -43.95 29.97
C SER A 329 29.55 -43.24 29.94
N ASN A 330 29.58 -41.96 29.57
CA ASN A 330 30.76 -41.09 29.62
C ASN A 330 30.31 -39.67 29.99
N PRO A 331 30.31 -39.32 31.30
CA PRO A 331 29.87 -37.99 31.76
C PRO A 331 30.73 -36.84 31.23
N GLU A 332 32.05 -37.04 31.17
CA GLU A 332 32.98 -36.00 30.72
C GLU A 332 32.78 -35.65 29.25
N LEU A 333 32.53 -36.65 28.40
CA LEU A 333 32.22 -36.46 27.00
C LEU A 333 30.89 -35.72 26.81
N LEU A 334 29.85 -36.09 27.55
CA LEU A 334 28.55 -35.44 27.50
C LEU A 334 28.66 -33.96 27.89
N ASP A 335 29.43 -33.65 28.96
CA ASP A 335 29.63 -32.29 29.43
C ASP A 335 30.46 -31.45 28.45
N TRP A 336 31.48 -32.06 27.84
CA TRP A 336 32.28 -31.40 26.84
C TRP A 336 31.43 -31.05 25.61
N LEU A 337 30.70 -32.01 25.04
CA LEU A 337 29.82 -31.81 23.91
C LEU A 337 28.73 -30.75 24.18
N ALA A 338 28.14 -30.79 25.38
CA ALA A 338 27.11 -29.79 25.74
C ALA A 338 27.70 -28.38 25.86
N THR A 339 28.93 -28.26 26.39
CA THR A 339 29.61 -26.98 26.51
C THR A 339 30.03 -26.42 25.17
N ASP A 340 30.60 -27.26 24.30
CA ASP A 340 31.00 -26.89 22.94
C ASP A 340 29.79 -26.45 22.09
N PHE A 341 28.69 -27.17 22.19
CA PHE A 341 27.44 -26.84 21.50
C PHE A 341 26.88 -25.46 21.90
N VAL A 342 26.94 -25.10 23.20
CA VAL A 342 26.53 -23.76 23.64
C VAL A 342 27.51 -22.69 23.17
N GLN A 343 28.84 -22.97 23.23
CA GLN A 343 29.88 -22.02 22.81
C GLN A 343 29.90 -21.77 21.30
N SER A 344 29.54 -22.74 20.50
CA SER A 344 29.36 -22.60 19.02
C SER A 344 28.15 -21.77 18.65
N GLY A 345 27.32 -21.33 19.63
CA GLY A 345 26.08 -20.61 19.36
C GLY A 345 24.92 -21.52 18.97
N TRP A 346 24.90 -22.75 19.48
CA TRP A 346 23.87 -23.78 19.15
C TRP A 346 23.93 -24.25 17.69
N ASP A 347 25.11 -24.20 17.07
CA ASP A 347 25.32 -24.67 15.69
C ASP A 347 25.40 -26.22 15.68
N VAL A 348 24.69 -26.84 14.70
CA VAL A 348 24.51 -28.30 14.59
C VAL A 348 25.34 -28.86 13.45
#